data_d61b8a1ecd1ca6465aa195dd3a255ff5
#
_entry.id   d61b8a1ecd1ca6465aa195dd3a255ff5
#
_cell.length_a   1.000
_cell.length_b   1.000
_cell.length_c   1.000
_cell.angle_alpha   90.00
_cell.angle_beta   90.00
_cell.angle_gamma   90.00
#
_symmetry.space_group_name_H-M   'P 1'
#
loop_
_entity.id
_entity.type
_entity.pdbx_description
1 polymer ?
#
loop_
_entity_poly.entity_id
_entity_poly.type
_entity_poly.pdbx_seq_one_letter_code
_entity_poly.pdbx_strand_id
1 'polypeptide(L)'
;KVTEQIVENNKINFTFDVIDSEKFYVERVNILGNFQTIEEVIRNKLIVDEGDPLNTLLFNKSIDNIKGLRIFKTVESEIKEGSDKNLKIVDITVEEQPTGEIALAAGVGTTGTTIGGGLTEKNFLGKGIQLATNLEFSADTVKGNFIYSKPNFAYTDNTLFTSVNATTNDFLTEYGYKVKETGFSFGTEFQQYENLFFSPELAFAIEDLETNSDASN
;
A
#
# COMPACT_ATOMS: atom_id res chain seq x y z
N LYS A 1 8.90 36.04 6.72
CA LYS A 1 10.28 36.42 6.37
C LYS A 1 11.18 35.99 7.52
N VAL A 2 12.31 35.36 7.23
CA VAL A 2 13.33 35.00 8.23
C VAL A 2 14.49 35.97 8.06
N THR A 3 14.90 36.58 9.16
CA THR A 3 16.07 37.47 9.19
C THR A 3 17.08 36.87 10.16
N GLU A 4 18.31 36.67 9.69
CA GLU A 4 19.43 36.17 10.49
C GLU A 4 20.30 37.34 10.92
N GLN A 5 20.68 37.39 12.21
CA GLN A 5 21.59 38.35 12.72
C GLN A 5 22.66 37.61 13.55
N ILE A 6 23.91 37.74 13.11
CA ILE A 6 25.05 37.22 13.85
C ILE A 6 25.33 38.15 15.03
N VAL A 7 25.30 37.62 16.23
CA VAL A 7 25.59 38.35 17.47
C VAL A 7 26.96 37.88 17.99
N GLU A 8 27.63 38.70 18.75
CA GLU A 8 28.92 38.37 19.38
C GLU A 8 28.85 37.01 20.15
N ASN A 9 29.95 36.27 20.21
CA ASN A 9 30.07 34.94 20.84
C ASN A 9 29.42 33.76 20.06
N ASN A 10 29.54 33.71 18.72
CA ASN A 10 29.05 32.58 17.90
C ASN A 10 27.56 32.27 18.07
N LYS A 11 26.75 33.26 18.43
CA LYS A 11 25.28 33.13 18.51
C LYS A 11 24.65 33.75 17.27
N ILE A 12 23.63 33.08 16.75
CA ILE A 12 22.82 33.60 15.66
C ILE A 12 21.39 33.80 16.20
N ASN A 13 20.87 35.01 16.03
CA ASN A 13 19.48 35.31 16.31
C ASN A 13 18.69 35.17 15.04
N PHE A 14 17.63 34.35 15.08
CA PHE A 14 16.64 34.24 14.02
C PHE A 14 15.39 35.02 14.41
N THR A 15 15.00 35.98 13.58
CA THR A 15 13.73 36.68 13.72
C THR A 15 12.77 36.17 12.65
N PHE A 16 11.63 35.63 13.08
CA PHE A 16 10.57 35.15 12.22
C PHE A 16 9.46 36.21 12.15
N ASP A 17 9.40 36.96 11.05
CA ASP A 17 8.30 37.90 10.82
C ASP A 17 7.14 37.15 10.15
N VAL A 18 6.04 37.00 10.87
CA VAL A 18 4.79 36.46 10.31
C VAL A 18 4.10 37.59 9.60
N ILE A 19 4.02 37.49 8.27
CA ILE A 19 3.30 38.43 7.43
C ILE A 19 1.93 37.81 7.14
N ASP A 20 0.86 38.58 7.32
CA ASP A 20 -0.47 38.15 6.95
C ASP A 20 -0.53 38.00 5.41
N SER A 21 -0.86 36.80 4.93
CA SER A 21 -0.95 36.50 3.50
C SER A 21 -2.39 36.28 3.08
N GLU A 22 -2.70 36.60 1.83
CA GLU A 22 -4.00 36.27 1.24
C GLU A 22 -4.24 34.77 1.35
N LYS A 23 -5.44 34.35 1.79
CA LYS A 23 -5.86 32.95 1.84
C LYS A 23 -6.46 32.58 0.50
N PHE A 24 -5.96 31.49 -0.05
CA PHE A 24 -6.51 30.88 -1.24
C PHE A 24 -7.26 29.60 -0.87
N TYR A 25 -8.32 29.30 -1.63
CA TYR A 25 -9.12 28.09 -1.45
C TYR A 25 -9.11 27.28 -2.74
N VAL A 26 -9.22 25.96 -2.61
CA VAL A 26 -9.33 25.07 -3.76
C VAL A 26 -10.76 25.16 -4.31
N GLU A 27 -10.90 25.66 -5.51
CA GLU A 27 -12.19 25.69 -6.22
C GLU A 27 -12.54 24.34 -6.81
N ARG A 28 -11.53 23.68 -7.41
CA ARG A 28 -11.70 22.40 -8.09
C ARG A 28 -10.37 21.63 -8.13
N VAL A 29 -10.48 20.31 -8.04
CA VAL A 29 -9.37 19.38 -8.31
C VAL A 29 -9.73 18.57 -9.56
N ASN A 30 -8.97 18.78 -10.64
CA ASN A 30 -9.10 17.99 -11.86
C ASN A 30 -8.05 16.88 -11.84
N ILE A 31 -8.47 15.65 -12.15
CA ILE A 31 -7.59 14.49 -12.28
C ILE A 31 -7.58 14.07 -13.74
N LEU A 32 -6.40 13.97 -14.33
CA LEU A 32 -6.18 13.75 -15.75
C LEU A 32 -5.20 12.58 -15.96
N GLY A 33 -5.42 11.79 -17.01
CA GLY A 33 -4.52 10.70 -17.42
C GLY A 33 -4.80 9.33 -16.77
N ASN A 34 -5.82 9.24 -15.92
CA ASN A 34 -6.24 7.99 -15.27
C ASN A 34 -7.25 7.22 -16.14
N PHE A 35 -6.77 6.56 -17.18
CA PHE A 35 -7.62 5.84 -18.15
C PHE A 35 -8.16 4.50 -17.61
N GLN A 36 -7.39 3.81 -16.79
CA GLN A 36 -7.75 2.52 -16.18
C GLN A 36 -8.11 2.67 -14.71
N THR A 37 -7.37 3.53 -13.98
CA THR A 37 -7.58 3.77 -12.56
C THR A 37 -8.80 4.67 -12.36
N ILE A 38 -9.75 4.24 -11.53
CA ILE A 38 -10.89 5.08 -11.18
C ILE A 38 -10.43 6.28 -10.35
N GLU A 39 -11.05 7.43 -10.60
CA GLU A 39 -10.69 8.71 -9.99
C GLU A 39 -10.68 8.66 -8.45
N GLU A 40 -11.60 7.89 -7.87
CA GLU A 40 -11.72 7.69 -6.41
C GLU A 40 -10.41 7.20 -5.76
N VAL A 41 -9.64 6.33 -6.44
CA VAL A 41 -8.35 5.83 -5.93
C VAL A 41 -7.34 6.96 -5.71
N ILE A 42 -7.38 7.97 -6.58
CA ILE A 42 -6.51 9.15 -6.50
C ILE A 42 -7.07 10.13 -5.48
N ARG A 43 -8.37 10.43 -5.52
CA ARG A 43 -9.03 11.36 -4.59
C ARG A 43 -8.87 10.92 -3.14
N ASN A 44 -8.95 9.64 -2.84
CA ASN A 44 -8.75 9.09 -1.49
C ASN A 44 -7.32 9.33 -0.93
N LYS A 45 -6.39 9.85 -1.73
CA LYS A 45 -5.03 10.22 -1.30
C LYS A 45 -4.84 11.71 -1.10
N LEU A 46 -5.86 12.51 -1.42
CA LEU A 46 -5.85 13.94 -1.19
C LEU A 46 -6.07 14.24 0.29
N ILE A 47 -5.29 15.16 0.83
CA ILE A 47 -5.45 15.72 2.17
C ILE A 47 -6.16 17.08 2.06
N VAL A 48 -6.02 17.74 0.90
CA VAL A 48 -6.66 19.02 0.56
C VAL A 48 -7.63 18.74 -0.56
N ASP A 49 -8.90 19.03 -0.35
CA ASP A 49 -9.97 18.81 -1.32
C ASP A 49 -10.67 20.13 -1.69
N GLU A 50 -11.66 20.04 -2.56
CA GLU A 50 -12.44 21.19 -3.04
C GLU A 50 -13.14 21.91 -1.87
N GLY A 51 -12.98 23.21 -1.80
CA GLY A 51 -13.48 24.06 -0.72
C GLY A 51 -12.50 24.28 0.44
N ASP A 52 -11.44 23.51 0.54
CA ASP A 52 -10.44 23.63 1.59
C ASP A 52 -9.50 24.83 1.36
N PRO A 53 -8.91 25.39 2.43
CA PRO A 53 -7.80 26.32 2.29
C PRO A 53 -6.61 25.65 1.60
N LEU A 54 -6.08 26.27 0.57
CA LEU A 54 -4.93 25.75 -0.18
C LEU A 54 -3.66 25.86 0.66
N ASN A 55 -3.35 24.77 1.36
CA ASN A 55 -2.10 24.60 2.09
C ASN A 55 -1.10 23.84 1.22
N THR A 56 -0.07 24.53 0.76
CA THR A 56 0.93 23.95 -0.16
C THR A 56 1.67 22.73 0.45
N LEU A 57 1.90 22.72 1.77
CA LEU A 57 2.54 21.57 2.41
C LEU A 57 1.65 20.33 2.42
N LEU A 58 0.37 20.51 2.76
CA LEU A 58 -0.62 19.42 2.74
C LEU A 58 -0.90 18.97 1.31
N PHE A 59 -0.94 19.91 0.38
CA PHE A 59 -1.08 19.59 -1.04
C PHE A 59 0.11 18.75 -1.56
N ASN A 60 1.34 19.15 -1.28
CA ASN A 60 2.51 18.35 -1.65
C ASN A 60 2.48 16.96 -1.02
N LYS A 61 2.05 16.85 0.24
CA LYS A 61 1.85 15.55 0.89
C LYS A 61 0.79 14.70 0.18
N SER A 62 -0.28 15.31 -0.34
CA SER A 62 -1.27 14.62 -1.18
C SER A 62 -0.63 14.04 -2.44
N ILE A 63 0.20 14.82 -3.14
CA ILE A 63 0.93 14.36 -4.32
C ILE A 63 1.88 13.20 -3.97
N ASP A 64 2.58 13.29 -2.84
CA ASP A 64 3.46 12.21 -2.39
C ASP A 64 2.68 10.95 -2.02
N ASN A 65 1.48 11.07 -1.43
CA ASN A 65 0.58 9.95 -1.18
C ASN A 65 0.14 9.27 -2.48
N ILE A 66 -0.17 10.04 -3.53
CA ILE A 66 -0.53 9.50 -4.86
C ILE A 66 0.66 8.77 -5.47
N LYS A 67 1.88 9.36 -5.43
CA LYS A 67 3.11 8.69 -5.86
C LYS A 67 3.37 7.40 -5.08
N GLY A 68 3.05 7.41 -3.79
CA GLY A 68 3.16 6.26 -2.89
C GLY A 68 2.33 5.04 -3.29
N LEU A 69 1.28 5.21 -4.08
CA LEU A 69 0.50 4.11 -4.65
C LEU A 69 1.34 3.20 -5.58
N ARG A 70 2.38 3.75 -6.21
CA ARG A 70 3.27 3.03 -7.15
C ARG A 70 2.55 2.38 -8.33
N ILE A 71 1.42 2.96 -8.73
CA ILE A 71 0.63 2.56 -9.90
C ILE A 71 0.78 3.57 -11.06
N PHE A 72 1.43 4.68 -10.79
CA PHE A 72 1.74 5.73 -11.77
C PHE A 72 3.24 5.85 -12.00
N LYS A 73 3.62 6.07 -13.24
CA LYS A 73 4.99 6.34 -13.67
C LYS A 73 5.38 7.78 -13.33
N THR A 74 4.47 8.72 -13.63
CA THR A 74 4.62 10.13 -13.27
C THR A 74 3.35 10.65 -12.61
N VAL A 75 3.51 11.59 -11.68
CA VAL A 75 2.43 12.36 -11.06
C VAL A 75 2.91 13.81 -11.04
N GLU A 76 2.25 14.64 -11.83
CA GLU A 76 2.52 16.07 -11.94
C GLU A 76 1.32 16.85 -11.44
N SER A 77 1.55 18.07 -10.95
CA SER A 77 0.49 18.94 -10.49
C SER A 77 0.74 20.38 -10.88
N GLU A 78 -0.31 21.08 -11.23
CA GLU A 78 -0.30 22.50 -11.57
C GLU A 78 -1.43 23.22 -10.82
N ILE A 79 -1.11 24.40 -10.26
CA ILE A 79 -2.10 25.26 -9.60
C ILE A 79 -2.37 26.42 -10.53
N LYS A 80 -3.65 26.59 -10.90
CA LYS A 80 -4.14 27.64 -11.81
C LYS A 80 -5.03 28.63 -11.09
N GLU A 81 -5.22 29.82 -11.70
CA GLU A 81 -6.20 30.79 -11.23
C GLU A 81 -7.61 30.21 -11.37
N GLY A 82 -8.43 30.42 -10.36
CA GLY A 82 -9.84 30.03 -10.36
C GLY A 82 -10.77 31.11 -10.90
N SER A 83 -12.06 30.95 -10.65
CA SER A 83 -13.09 31.88 -11.07
C SER A 83 -13.06 33.21 -10.30
N ASP A 84 -12.43 33.27 -9.14
CA ASP A 84 -12.25 34.46 -8.31
C ASP A 84 -10.78 34.58 -7.88
N LYS A 85 -10.37 35.77 -7.45
CA LYS A 85 -9.00 36.13 -7.04
C LYS A 85 -8.45 35.16 -5.96
N ASN A 86 -9.30 34.72 -5.04
CA ASN A 86 -8.92 33.88 -3.91
C ASN A 86 -9.18 32.39 -4.16
N LEU A 87 -9.63 32.02 -5.37
CA LEU A 87 -9.90 30.63 -5.75
C LEU A 87 -8.79 30.09 -6.65
N LYS A 88 -8.44 28.84 -6.46
CA LYS A 88 -7.42 28.14 -7.26
C LYS A 88 -7.97 26.81 -7.77
N ILE A 89 -7.64 26.50 -9.01
CA ILE A 89 -7.91 25.19 -9.62
C ILE A 89 -6.61 24.39 -9.56
N VAL A 90 -6.72 23.15 -9.13
CA VAL A 90 -5.60 22.21 -9.05
C VAL A 90 -5.78 21.15 -10.13
N ASP A 91 -4.84 21.06 -11.05
CA ASP A 91 -4.77 19.99 -12.02
C ASP A 91 -3.73 18.96 -11.57
N ILE A 92 -4.12 17.70 -11.47
CA ILE A 92 -3.24 16.56 -11.17
C ILE A 92 -3.22 15.67 -12.41
N THR A 93 -2.07 15.56 -13.04
CA THR A 93 -1.90 14.73 -14.24
C THR A 93 -1.08 13.50 -13.88
N VAL A 94 -1.62 12.32 -14.16
CA VAL A 94 -0.95 11.05 -13.91
C VAL A 94 -0.65 10.32 -15.23
N GLU A 95 0.46 9.59 -15.25
CA GLU A 95 0.78 8.62 -16.32
C GLU A 95 0.76 7.22 -15.70
N GLU A 96 -0.17 6.39 -16.16
CA GLU A 96 -0.30 5.02 -15.64
C GLU A 96 0.86 4.13 -16.10
N GLN A 97 1.19 3.12 -15.28
CA GLN A 97 2.19 2.10 -15.60
C GLN A 97 1.62 0.70 -15.33
N PRO A 98 2.22 -0.35 -15.89
CA PRO A 98 1.88 -1.73 -15.52
C PRO A 98 2.02 -1.94 -14.01
N THR A 99 1.00 -2.51 -13.38
CA THR A 99 0.89 -2.71 -11.92
C THR A 99 1.05 -4.16 -11.50
N GLY A 100 1.05 -5.07 -12.49
CA GLY A 100 1.28 -6.51 -12.29
C GLY A 100 2.77 -6.85 -12.34
N GLU A 101 3.23 -7.66 -11.37
CA GLU A 101 4.59 -8.18 -11.28
C GLU A 101 4.55 -9.70 -11.17
N ILE A 102 5.42 -10.38 -11.90
CA ILE A 102 5.64 -11.83 -11.80
C ILE A 102 7.07 -12.05 -11.30
N ALA A 103 7.22 -12.85 -10.26
CA ALA A 103 8.50 -13.26 -9.71
C ALA A 103 8.66 -14.77 -9.83
N LEU A 104 9.84 -15.23 -10.21
CA LEU A 104 10.21 -16.66 -10.20
C LEU A 104 11.51 -16.81 -9.40
N ALA A 105 11.58 -17.84 -8.57
CA ALA A 105 12.74 -18.13 -7.76
C ALA A 105 13.04 -19.64 -7.79
N ALA A 106 14.32 -19.99 -7.74
CA ALA A 106 14.77 -21.36 -7.51
C ALA A 106 15.96 -21.32 -6.56
N GLY A 107 16.03 -22.30 -5.66
CA GLY A 107 17.09 -22.41 -4.67
C GLY A 107 17.43 -23.86 -4.37
N VAL A 108 18.60 -24.06 -3.80
CA VAL A 108 19.05 -25.37 -3.28
C VAL A 108 19.47 -25.17 -1.84
N GLY A 109 18.89 -25.95 -0.95
CA GLY A 109 19.15 -25.91 0.49
C GLY A 109 19.42 -27.31 1.06
N THR A 110 19.51 -27.39 2.36
CA THR A 110 19.69 -28.67 3.08
C THR A 110 18.51 -29.65 2.91
N THR A 111 17.33 -29.12 2.60
CA THR A 111 16.07 -29.87 2.36
C THR A 111 15.83 -30.13 0.86
N GLY A 112 16.83 -29.90 -0.01
CA GLY A 112 16.72 -30.14 -1.44
C GLY A 112 16.49 -28.88 -2.27
N THR A 113 15.95 -29.06 -3.47
CA THR A 113 15.66 -28.00 -4.41
C THR A 113 14.26 -27.44 -4.16
N THR A 114 14.17 -26.13 -4.11
CA THR A 114 12.90 -25.39 -4.01
C THR A 114 12.73 -24.54 -5.25
N ILE A 115 11.53 -24.56 -5.83
CA ILE A 115 11.11 -23.69 -6.93
C ILE A 115 9.86 -22.93 -6.47
N GLY A 116 9.85 -21.65 -6.71
CA GLY A 116 8.72 -20.81 -6.33
C GLY A 116 8.41 -19.75 -7.37
N GLY A 117 7.21 -19.23 -7.29
CA GLY A 117 6.77 -18.12 -8.10
C GLY A 117 5.70 -17.30 -7.40
N GLY A 118 5.64 -16.03 -7.74
CA GLY A 118 4.64 -15.12 -7.23
C GLY A 118 4.09 -14.21 -8.31
N LEU A 119 2.85 -13.79 -8.12
CA LEU A 119 2.19 -12.76 -8.89
C LEU A 119 1.64 -11.71 -7.93
N THR A 120 1.93 -10.45 -8.20
CA THR A 120 1.39 -9.32 -7.45
C THR A 120 0.73 -8.37 -8.43
N GLU A 121 -0.48 -7.91 -8.11
CA GLU A 121 -1.19 -6.85 -8.82
C GLU A 121 -1.55 -5.75 -7.81
N LYS A 122 -1.16 -4.50 -8.10
CA LYS A 122 -1.33 -3.37 -7.16
C LYS A 122 -2.59 -2.53 -7.44
N ASN A 123 -3.22 -2.74 -8.60
CA ASN A 123 -4.37 -1.94 -9.03
C ASN A 123 -5.40 -2.78 -9.78
N PHE A 124 -5.82 -3.89 -9.19
CA PHE A 124 -6.75 -4.82 -9.84
C PHE A 124 -8.05 -4.13 -10.25
N LEU A 125 -8.38 -4.23 -11.53
CA LEU A 125 -9.52 -3.58 -12.18
C LEU A 125 -9.52 -2.04 -12.04
N GLY A 126 -8.37 -1.41 -11.85
CA GLY A 126 -8.28 0.03 -11.67
C GLY A 126 -8.83 0.56 -10.34
N LYS A 127 -9.11 -0.31 -9.38
CA LYS A 127 -9.78 0.02 -8.11
C LYS A 127 -8.82 0.16 -6.92
N GLY A 128 -7.51 0.19 -7.15
CA GLY A 128 -6.49 0.22 -6.09
C GLY A 128 -6.47 -1.05 -5.23
N ILE A 129 -7.19 -2.10 -5.66
CA ILE A 129 -7.19 -3.40 -5.00
C ILE A 129 -5.85 -4.08 -5.25
N GLN A 130 -5.25 -4.61 -4.19
CA GLN A 130 -4.00 -5.35 -4.28
C GLN A 130 -4.26 -6.84 -4.16
N LEU A 131 -3.71 -7.60 -5.10
CA LEU A 131 -3.70 -9.05 -5.09
C LEU A 131 -2.27 -9.54 -5.03
N ALA A 132 -2.01 -10.56 -4.22
CA ALA A 132 -0.74 -11.26 -4.22
C ALA A 132 -0.99 -12.76 -4.11
N THR A 133 -0.25 -13.54 -4.87
CA THR A 133 -0.21 -15.00 -4.73
C THR A 133 1.23 -15.48 -4.82
N ASN A 134 1.59 -16.45 -4.00
CA ASN A 134 2.88 -17.11 -4.05
C ASN A 134 2.67 -18.62 -4.00
N LEU A 135 3.44 -19.33 -4.79
CA LEU A 135 3.49 -20.79 -4.82
C LEU A 135 4.94 -21.22 -4.62
N GLU A 136 5.15 -22.22 -3.79
CA GLU A 136 6.46 -22.80 -3.49
C GLU A 136 6.35 -24.31 -3.53
N PHE A 137 7.29 -24.95 -4.19
CA PHE A 137 7.37 -26.40 -4.36
C PHE A 137 8.77 -26.88 -3.98
N SER A 138 8.84 -27.87 -3.12
CA SER A 138 10.06 -28.63 -2.84
C SER A 138 9.77 -30.14 -2.92
N ALA A 139 10.74 -30.96 -2.61
CA ALA A 139 10.55 -32.44 -2.63
C ALA A 139 9.38 -32.88 -1.73
N ASP A 140 9.27 -32.27 -0.55
CA ASP A 140 8.35 -32.72 0.51
C ASP A 140 7.32 -31.66 0.88
N THR A 141 7.38 -30.48 0.28
CA THR A 141 6.52 -29.36 0.66
C THR A 141 5.92 -28.66 -0.54
N VAL A 142 4.62 -28.41 -0.46
CA VAL A 142 3.89 -27.52 -1.38
C VAL A 142 3.23 -26.45 -0.52
N LYS A 143 3.53 -25.18 -0.83
CA LYS A 143 2.89 -24.03 -0.18
C LYS A 143 2.26 -23.11 -1.21
N GLY A 144 1.09 -22.63 -0.88
CA GLY A 144 0.41 -21.59 -1.65
C GLY A 144 -0.25 -20.58 -0.73
N ASN A 145 -0.19 -19.32 -1.10
CA ASN A 145 -1.00 -18.30 -0.46
C ASN A 145 -1.61 -17.36 -1.49
N PHE A 146 -2.76 -16.83 -1.15
CA PHE A 146 -3.43 -15.77 -1.89
C PHE A 146 -3.85 -14.69 -0.91
N ILE A 147 -3.56 -13.44 -1.24
CA ILE A 147 -3.88 -12.26 -0.42
C ILE A 147 -4.69 -11.30 -1.28
N TYR A 148 -5.80 -10.83 -0.74
CA TYR A 148 -6.59 -9.73 -1.25
C TYR A 148 -6.54 -8.59 -0.24
N SER A 149 -6.24 -7.38 -0.72
CA SER A 149 -6.23 -6.17 0.12
C SER A 149 -6.94 -5.03 -0.60
N LYS A 150 -7.90 -4.41 0.08
CA LYS A 150 -8.65 -3.25 -0.41
C LYS A 150 -8.43 -2.06 0.51
N PRO A 151 -7.55 -1.12 0.15
CA PRO A 151 -7.42 0.16 0.83
C PRO A 151 -8.72 0.98 0.73
N ASN A 152 -8.91 1.90 1.64
CA ASN A 152 -10.05 2.80 1.70
C ASN A 152 -11.39 2.07 1.64
N PHE A 153 -11.50 0.95 2.40
CA PHE A 153 -12.70 0.13 2.43
C PHE A 153 -13.88 0.91 3.01
N ALA A 154 -15.02 0.84 2.33
CA ALA A 154 -16.26 1.51 2.72
C ALA A 154 -16.10 3.03 2.94
N TYR A 155 -15.28 3.70 2.09
CA TYR A 155 -15.02 5.15 2.17
C TYR A 155 -14.34 5.60 3.47
N THR A 156 -13.61 4.70 4.12
CA THR A 156 -12.80 5.00 5.30
C THR A 156 -11.31 4.90 4.96
N ASP A 157 -10.43 5.35 5.85
CA ASP A 157 -8.98 5.17 5.70
C ASP A 157 -8.52 3.75 6.06
N ASN A 158 -9.46 2.86 6.36
CA ASN A 158 -9.16 1.48 6.73
C ASN A 158 -8.86 0.63 5.49
N THR A 159 -7.91 -0.26 5.62
CA THR A 159 -7.63 -1.31 4.65
C THR A 159 -8.29 -2.61 5.12
N LEU A 160 -9.14 -3.19 4.29
CA LEU A 160 -9.64 -4.56 4.49
C LEU A 160 -8.68 -5.53 3.81
N PHE A 161 -8.29 -6.59 4.50
CA PHE A 161 -7.50 -7.66 3.89
C PHE A 161 -8.04 -9.05 4.24
N THR A 162 -7.83 -9.98 3.34
CA THR A 162 -8.13 -11.40 3.56
C THR A 162 -7.06 -12.26 2.91
N SER A 163 -6.77 -13.40 3.50
CA SER A 163 -5.83 -14.35 2.93
C SER A 163 -6.37 -15.79 2.96
N VAL A 164 -5.89 -16.56 2.02
CA VAL A 164 -6.05 -18.03 2.00
C VAL A 164 -4.65 -18.62 1.86
N ASN A 165 -4.32 -19.56 2.72
CA ASN A 165 -3.06 -20.29 2.66
C ASN A 165 -3.32 -21.80 2.64
N ALA A 166 -2.50 -22.51 1.89
CA ALA A 166 -2.50 -23.97 1.88
C ALA A 166 -1.05 -24.48 1.94
N THR A 167 -0.78 -25.36 2.86
CA THR A 167 0.52 -26.00 3.03
C THR A 167 0.35 -27.51 3.09
N THR A 168 1.15 -28.24 2.34
CA THR A 168 1.28 -29.68 2.45
C THR A 168 2.73 -30.01 2.73
N ASN A 169 2.99 -30.72 3.82
CA ASN A 169 4.28 -31.27 4.18
C ASN A 169 4.16 -32.80 4.14
N ASP A 170 4.84 -33.45 3.20
CA ASP A 170 4.76 -34.90 2.98
C ASP A 170 6.07 -35.56 3.40
N PHE A 171 6.12 -36.05 4.62
CA PHE A 171 7.23 -36.75 5.21
C PHE A 171 6.86 -38.20 5.51
N LEU A 172 5.90 -38.79 4.78
CA LEU A 172 5.46 -40.17 4.97
C LEU A 172 6.60 -41.16 4.81
N THR A 173 7.53 -40.90 3.88
CA THR A 173 8.65 -41.83 3.62
C THR A 173 9.77 -41.69 4.64
N GLU A 174 10.03 -40.48 5.14
CA GLU A 174 11.17 -40.21 6.03
C GLU A 174 10.81 -40.30 7.51
N TYR A 175 9.62 -39.80 7.88
CA TYR A 175 9.20 -39.68 9.27
C TYR A 175 7.81 -40.27 9.54
N GLY A 176 7.16 -40.86 8.54
CA GLY A 176 5.89 -41.55 8.70
C GLY A 176 4.66 -40.65 8.84
N TYR A 177 4.73 -39.38 8.52
CA TYR A 177 3.59 -38.48 8.62
C TYR A 177 3.47 -37.50 7.43
N LYS A 178 2.26 -37.05 7.18
CA LYS A 178 1.91 -35.99 6.22
C LYS A 178 0.92 -35.04 6.85
N VAL A 179 1.18 -33.76 6.74
CA VAL A 179 0.32 -32.68 7.24
C VAL A 179 -0.18 -31.83 6.09
N LYS A 180 -1.49 -31.66 6.02
CA LYS A 180 -2.13 -30.69 5.13
C LYS A 180 -2.82 -29.64 5.99
N GLU A 181 -2.45 -28.39 5.81
CA GLU A 181 -3.06 -27.26 6.47
C GLU A 181 -3.72 -26.36 5.42
N THR A 182 -4.95 -25.94 5.69
CA THR A 182 -5.63 -24.92 4.92
C THR A 182 -6.13 -23.85 5.88
N GLY A 183 -5.64 -22.63 5.70
CA GLY A 183 -5.98 -21.48 6.52
C GLY A 183 -6.74 -20.40 5.73
N PHE A 184 -7.56 -19.69 6.46
CA PHE A 184 -8.24 -18.48 5.99
C PHE A 184 -8.11 -17.42 7.06
N SER A 185 -7.80 -16.18 6.64
CA SER A 185 -7.79 -15.05 7.55
C SER A 185 -8.51 -13.84 6.94
N PHE A 186 -9.01 -12.98 7.80
CA PHE A 186 -9.50 -11.68 7.44
C PHE A 186 -9.20 -10.67 8.54
N GLY A 187 -8.94 -9.44 8.15
CA GLY A 187 -8.59 -8.39 9.08
C GLY A 187 -8.76 -7.01 8.47
N THR A 188 -8.49 -6.03 9.28
CA THR A 188 -8.47 -4.63 8.85
C THR A 188 -7.24 -3.94 9.41
N GLU A 189 -6.71 -2.98 8.68
CA GLU A 189 -5.62 -2.13 9.12
C GLU A 189 -6.06 -0.68 9.10
N PHE A 190 -5.75 0.06 10.15
CA PHE A 190 -6.00 1.49 10.24
C PHE A 190 -4.92 2.21 11.02
N GLN A 191 -4.72 3.47 10.67
CA GLN A 191 -3.79 4.32 11.38
C GLN A 191 -4.44 4.88 12.64
N GLN A 192 -3.92 4.53 13.83
CA GLN A 192 -4.43 4.99 15.12
C GLN A 192 -3.81 6.33 15.53
N TYR A 193 -2.51 6.50 15.25
CA TYR A 193 -1.74 7.73 15.46
C TYR A 193 -0.72 7.90 14.33
N GLU A 194 -0.10 9.07 14.21
CA GLU A 194 0.98 9.28 13.26
C GLU A 194 2.05 8.20 13.42
N ASN A 195 2.31 7.45 12.32
CA ASN A 195 3.26 6.34 12.26
C ASN A 195 2.92 5.11 13.16
N LEU A 196 1.71 5.01 13.71
CA LEU A 196 1.23 3.84 14.44
C LEU A 196 0.03 3.23 13.76
N PHE A 197 0.20 2.02 13.22
CA PHE A 197 -0.86 1.24 12.58
C PHE A 197 -1.31 0.11 13.50
N PHE A 198 -2.59 -0.16 13.48
CA PHE A 198 -3.21 -1.27 14.21
C PHE A 198 -3.91 -2.19 13.21
N SER A 199 -3.58 -3.49 13.25
CA SER A 199 -4.05 -4.48 12.27
C SER A 199 -4.64 -5.70 12.98
N PRO A 200 -5.87 -5.64 13.51
CA PRO A 200 -6.54 -6.82 14.04
C PRO A 200 -6.88 -7.81 12.93
N GLU A 201 -6.59 -9.08 13.19
CA GLU A 201 -6.83 -10.18 12.26
C GLU A 201 -7.46 -11.37 13.00
N LEU A 202 -8.40 -12.04 12.34
CA LEU A 202 -8.93 -13.33 12.75
C LEU A 202 -8.49 -14.38 11.75
N ALA A 203 -7.88 -15.44 12.24
CA ALA A 203 -7.40 -16.55 11.43
C ALA A 203 -8.04 -17.86 11.86
N PHE A 204 -8.33 -18.70 10.87
CA PHE A 204 -8.86 -20.05 11.04
C PHE A 204 -8.02 -20.99 10.21
N ALA A 205 -7.67 -22.16 10.76
CA ALA A 205 -6.96 -23.21 10.04
C ALA A 205 -7.61 -24.57 10.30
N ILE A 206 -7.56 -25.41 9.28
CA ILE A 206 -7.93 -26.81 9.34
C ILE A 206 -6.67 -27.58 9.02
N GLU A 207 -6.32 -28.50 9.90
CA GLU A 207 -5.19 -29.42 9.74
C GLU A 207 -5.68 -30.84 9.58
N ASP A 208 -5.13 -31.54 8.60
CA ASP A 208 -5.35 -32.97 8.35
C ASP A 208 -3.99 -33.69 8.46
N LEU A 209 -3.89 -34.61 9.43
CA LEU A 209 -2.71 -35.38 9.73
C LEU A 209 -2.92 -36.83 9.30
N GLU A 210 -2.11 -37.28 8.34
CA GLU A 210 -2.00 -38.70 7.92
C GLU A 210 -0.71 -39.29 8.48
N THR A 211 -0.79 -40.49 9.06
CA THR A 211 0.36 -41.19 9.62
C THR A 211 0.42 -42.65 9.11
N ASN A 212 1.63 -43.20 9.03
CA ASN A 212 1.86 -44.61 8.74
C ASN A 212 2.51 -45.30 9.96
N SER A 213 2.86 -46.58 9.79
CA SER A 213 3.46 -47.40 10.87
C SER A 213 4.84 -46.91 11.35
N ASP A 214 5.49 -46.04 10.59
CA ASP A 214 6.84 -45.55 10.89
C ASP A 214 6.79 -44.20 11.66
N ALA A 215 5.59 -43.68 11.89
CA ALA A 215 5.41 -42.51 12.73
C ALA A 215 5.80 -42.83 14.18
N SER A 216 6.76 -42.09 14.73
CA SER A 216 7.08 -42.23 16.16
C SER A 216 5.96 -41.62 17.02
N ASN A 217 5.52 -42.37 18.04
CA ASN A 217 4.57 -41.86 19.04
C ASN A 217 5.15 -40.71 19.86
#